data_a3f0603916415c50cab9071b48714cad
#
_entry.id   a3f0603916415c50cab9071b48714cad
#
_cell.length_a   1.000
_cell.length_b   1.000
_cell.length_c   1.000
_cell.angle_alpha   90.00
_cell.angle_beta   90.00
_cell.angle_gamma   90.00
#
_symmetry.space_group_name_H-M   'P 1'
#
loop_
_entity.id
_entity.type
_entity.pdbx_description
1 polymer ?
#
loop_
_entity_poly.entity_id
_entity_poly.type
_entity_poly.pdbx_seq_one_letter_code
_entity_poly.pdbx_strand_id
1 'polypeptide(L)'
;GSEMCIRDRYNTNKMSKIKQIASGRFGVTPHYLVNAEVLQIKIAQGAKPGEGGQLPGGKVDGLIAKLRYSTPGVTLISPPPHHDIYSIEDLAQLIFDLKQVNSKALVSVKLVSEPGVGTIASGVAKAYADLITISGHDGGTGASPLTSIRYAGSPWELGLSEAHQSL
;
A
#
# COMPACT_ATOMS: atom_id res chain seq x y z
N GLY A 1 -12.86 3.65 -18.66
CA GLY A 1 -13.01 4.15 -17.30
C GLY A 1 -11.82 3.72 -16.47
N SER A 2 -11.26 4.63 -15.68
CA SER A 2 -10.09 4.33 -14.86
C SER A 2 -10.41 3.20 -13.90
N GLU A 3 -9.47 2.29 -13.67
CA GLU A 3 -9.58 1.18 -12.70
C GLU A 3 -9.99 1.65 -11.30
N MET A 4 -9.75 2.91 -10.95
CA MET A 4 -10.19 3.50 -9.68
C MET A 4 -11.71 3.52 -9.52
N CYS A 5 -12.49 3.70 -10.59
CA CYS A 5 -13.96 3.64 -10.53
C CYS A 5 -14.49 2.21 -10.30
N ILE A 6 -13.69 1.19 -10.61
CA ILE A 6 -14.04 -0.21 -10.38
C ILE A 6 -13.79 -0.61 -8.92
N ARG A 7 -12.82 0.01 -8.26
CA ARG A 7 -12.43 -0.29 -6.86
C ARG A 7 -13.54 -0.04 -5.86
N ASP A 8 -14.39 0.93 -6.12
CA ASP A 8 -15.41 1.41 -5.18
C ASP A 8 -16.83 0.99 -5.54
N ARG A 9 -17.02 0.19 -6.59
CA ARG A 9 -18.33 -0.34 -6.96
C ARG A 9 -18.78 -1.37 -5.94
N TYR A 10 -19.79 -0.99 -5.17
CA TYR A 10 -20.43 -1.87 -4.20
C TYR A 10 -21.13 -3.05 -4.90
N ASN A 11 -20.87 -4.25 -4.41
CA ASN A 11 -21.60 -5.48 -4.72
C ASN A 11 -21.74 -5.81 -6.22
N THR A 12 -20.72 -5.53 -7.03
CA THR A 12 -20.67 -5.93 -8.44
C THR A 12 -19.57 -6.95 -8.67
N ASN A 13 -19.74 -7.82 -9.67
CA ASN A 13 -18.70 -8.78 -10.11
C ASN A 13 -17.39 -8.10 -10.56
N LYS A 14 -17.38 -6.78 -10.64
CA LYS A 14 -16.22 -5.95 -11.03
C LYS A 14 -15.58 -5.22 -9.85
N MET A 15 -16.04 -5.46 -8.63
CA MET A 15 -15.45 -4.87 -7.42
C MET A 15 -14.06 -5.47 -7.14
N SER A 16 -13.08 -4.65 -6.82
CA SER A 16 -11.79 -5.14 -6.33
C SER A 16 -11.95 -5.75 -4.94
N LYS A 17 -11.59 -7.01 -4.79
CA LYS A 17 -11.64 -7.75 -3.51
C LYS A 17 -10.50 -7.40 -2.59
N ILE A 18 -9.33 -7.03 -3.15
CA ILE A 18 -8.16 -6.57 -2.40
C ILE A 18 -8.14 -5.06 -2.45
N LYS A 19 -8.16 -4.41 -1.29
CA LYS A 19 -8.15 -2.95 -1.17
C LYS A 19 -6.92 -2.49 -0.43
N GLN A 20 -6.14 -1.61 -1.07
CA GLN A 20 -4.90 -1.10 -0.52
C GLN A 20 -5.12 0.14 0.34
N ILE A 21 -4.40 0.17 1.47
CA ILE A 21 -4.41 1.26 2.43
C ILE A 21 -2.99 1.82 2.49
N ALA A 22 -2.82 3.09 2.12
CA ALA A 22 -1.55 3.78 2.23
C ALA A 22 -1.58 4.74 3.43
N SER A 23 -2.52 5.68 3.44
CA SER A 23 -2.82 6.53 4.58
C SER A 23 -4.25 7.05 4.47
N GLY A 24 -4.82 7.54 5.55
CA GLY A 24 -6.17 8.11 5.56
C GLY A 24 -6.37 9.29 4.59
N ARG A 25 -5.28 9.94 4.17
CA ARG A 25 -5.30 11.03 3.18
C ARG A 25 -5.62 10.58 1.75
N PHE A 26 -5.64 9.27 1.48
CA PHE A 26 -5.82 8.71 0.14
C PHE A 26 -7.21 8.10 -0.09
N GLY A 27 -8.23 8.64 0.56
CA GLY A 27 -9.60 8.22 0.34
C GLY A 27 -9.96 6.88 0.99
N VAL A 28 -9.26 6.48 2.03
CA VAL A 28 -9.63 5.32 2.86
C VAL A 28 -10.78 5.73 3.76
N THR A 29 -11.95 5.14 3.53
CA THR A 29 -13.17 5.38 4.31
C THR A 29 -13.71 4.05 4.85
N PRO A 30 -14.55 4.06 5.91
CA PRO A 30 -15.20 2.84 6.39
C PRO A 30 -15.97 2.10 5.28
N HIS A 31 -16.66 2.84 4.40
CA HIS A 31 -17.35 2.25 3.26
C HIS A 31 -16.41 1.51 2.30
N TYR A 32 -15.22 2.05 2.07
CA TYR A 32 -14.18 1.40 1.26
C TYR A 32 -13.70 0.11 1.92
N LEU A 33 -13.51 0.11 3.24
CA LEU A 33 -12.93 -1.00 4.01
C LEU A 33 -13.89 -2.19 4.15
N VAL A 34 -15.18 -1.93 4.42
CA VAL A 34 -16.17 -3.02 4.63
C VAL A 34 -16.44 -3.85 3.38
N ASN A 35 -16.05 -3.36 2.21
CA ASN A 35 -16.24 -4.02 0.92
C ASN A 35 -15.00 -4.81 0.45
N ALA A 36 -14.05 -5.08 1.33
CA ALA A 36 -12.84 -5.82 1.01
C ALA A 36 -12.90 -7.26 1.54
N GLU A 37 -12.34 -8.20 0.78
CA GLU A 37 -11.97 -9.53 1.27
C GLU A 37 -10.55 -9.51 1.87
N VAL A 38 -9.67 -8.67 1.32
CA VAL A 38 -8.32 -8.44 1.84
C VAL A 38 -8.05 -6.94 1.94
N LEU A 39 -7.61 -6.50 3.10
CA LEU A 39 -7.12 -5.14 3.35
C LEU A 39 -5.60 -5.17 3.34
N GLN A 40 -4.98 -4.49 2.38
CA GLN A 40 -3.54 -4.49 2.25
C GLN A 40 -2.93 -3.15 2.68
N ILE A 41 -2.20 -3.16 3.79
CA ILE A 41 -1.42 -2.01 4.26
C ILE A 41 -0.17 -1.88 3.39
N LYS A 42 -0.04 -0.77 2.67
CA LYS A 42 1.14 -0.48 1.86
C LYS A 42 2.15 0.30 2.70
N ILE A 43 3.28 -0.33 3.03
CA ILE A 43 4.35 0.36 3.74
C ILE A 43 5.15 1.24 2.77
N ALA A 44 5.58 0.69 1.64
CA ALA A 44 6.36 1.41 0.62
C ALA A 44 6.14 0.82 -0.78
N GLN A 45 6.91 1.29 -1.77
CA GLN A 45 6.87 0.83 -3.17
C GLN A 45 8.24 0.34 -3.61
N GLY A 46 8.31 -0.86 -4.20
CA GLY A 46 9.55 -1.52 -4.54
C GLY A 46 10.36 -0.87 -5.67
N ALA A 47 9.69 -0.21 -6.63
CA ALA A 47 10.37 0.50 -7.71
C ALA A 47 11.16 1.75 -7.24
N LYS A 48 10.87 2.24 -6.07
CA LYS A 48 11.49 3.44 -5.49
C LYS A 48 11.58 3.35 -3.97
N PRO A 49 12.36 2.41 -3.44
CA PRO A 49 12.58 2.29 -2.00
C PRO A 49 13.08 3.61 -1.43
N GLY A 50 12.52 4.04 -0.30
CA GLY A 50 12.89 5.29 0.36
C GLY A 50 12.42 6.58 -0.32
N GLU A 51 11.79 6.51 -1.51
CA GLU A 51 11.22 7.67 -2.18
C GLU A 51 9.72 7.78 -1.95
N GLY A 52 9.19 9.00 -1.98
CA GLY A 52 7.76 9.29 -1.87
C GLY A 52 6.94 8.88 -3.09
N GLY A 53 5.64 8.76 -2.89
CA GLY A 53 4.68 8.64 -3.99
C GLY A 53 4.56 9.96 -4.75
N GLN A 54 4.46 9.88 -6.07
CA GLN A 54 4.23 11.03 -6.94
C GLN A 54 3.09 10.71 -7.90
N LEU A 55 2.09 11.59 -7.98
CA LEU A 55 1.02 11.52 -8.97
C LEU A 55 1.10 12.76 -9.85
N PRO A 56 1.47 12.63 -11.14
CA PRO A 56 1.56 13.76 -12.04
C PRO A 56 0.24 14.52 -12.17
N GLY A 57 0.30 15.84 -12.27
CA GLY A 57 -0.89 16.71 -12.33
C GLY A 57 -1.88 16.32 -13.44
N GLY A 58 -1.39 15.89 -14.59
CA GLY A 58 -2.24 15.41 -15.68
C GLY A 58 -3.08 14.17 -15.38
N LYS A 59 -2.79 13.45 -14.27
CA LYS A 59 -3.59 12.33 -13.76
C LYS A 59 -4.51 12.73 -12.62
N VAL A 60 -4.44 13.98 -12.16
CA VAL A 60 -5.28 14.50 -11.07
C VAL A 60 -6.51 15.17 -11.68
N ASP A 61 -7.54 14.39 -11.92
CA ASP A 61 -8.85 14.88 -12.35
C ASP A 61 -9.66 15.45 -11.16
N GLY A 62 -10.87 15.93 -11.44
CA GLY A 62 -11.75 16.51 -10.41
C GLY A 62 -12.13 15.52 -9.30
N LEU A 63 -12.30 14.23 -9.64
CA LEU A 63 -12.62 13.19 -8.66
C LEU A 63 -11.41 12.89 -7.77
N ILE A 64 -10.24 12.71 -8.36
CA ILE A 64 -8.99 12.46 -7.62
C ILE A 64 -8.66 13.64 -6.72
N ALA A 65 -8.78 14.87 -7.24
CA ALA A 65 -8.54 16.07 -6.46
C ALA A 65 -9.46 16.14 -5.24
N LYS A 66 -10.76 15.87 -5.41
CA LYS A 66 -11.72 15.83 -4.31
C LYS A 66 -11.36 14.77 -3.25
N LEU A 67 -11.02 13.55 -3.67
CA LEU A 67 -10.63 12.47 -2.76
C LEU A 67 -9.32 12.74 -2.01
N ARG A 68 -8.45 13.56 -2.61
CA ARG A 68 -7.12 13.90 -2.08
C ARG A 68 -7.07 15.27 -1.41
N TYR A 69 -8.20 15.97 -1.31
CA TYR A 69 -8.28 17.34 -0.77
C TYR A 69 -7.31 18.30 -1.47
N SER A 70 -7.24 18.22 -2.79
CA SER A 70 -6.31 18.96 -3.64
C SER A 70 -7.04 19.65 -4.80
N THR A 71 -6.28 20.32 -5.68
CA THR A 71 -6.77 21.00 -6.87
C THR A 71 -6.51 20.15 -8.12
N PRO A 72 -7.48 20.04 -9.05
CA PRO A 72 -7.26 19.35 -10.31
C PRO A 72 -6.05 19.93 -11.09
N GLY A 73 -5.30 19.05 -11.73
CA GLY A 73 -4.13 19.42 -12.51
C GLY A 73 -2.83 19.65 -11.71
N VAL A 74 -2.89 19.65 -10.39
CA VAL A 74 -1.72 19.84 -9.52
C VAL A 74 -1.09 18.49 -9.18
N THR A 75 0.24 18.36 -9.34
CA THR A 75 1.00 17.17 -8.97
C THR A 75 0.90 16.92 -7.45
N LEU A 76 0.62 15.68 -7.07
CA LEU A 76 0.54 15.26 -5.69
C LEU A 76 1.78 14.47 -5.28
N ILE A 77 2.31 14.77 -4.09
CA ILE A 77 3.46 14.10 -3.49
C ILE A 77 3.03 13.46 -2.17
N SER A 78 3.47 12.25 -1.92
CA SER A 78 3.23 11.51 -0.69
C SER A 78 4.55 11.15 -0.01
N PRO A 79 4.60 11.02 1.33
CA PRO A 79 5.80 10.55 2.03
C PRO A 79 6.25 9.15 1.56
N PRO A 80 7.56 8.81 1.68
CA PRO A 80 8.09 7.51 1.28
C PRO A 80 7.44 6.34 2.01
N PRO A 81 7.48 6.28 3.36
CA PRO A 81 6.79 5.26 4.12
C PRO A 81 5.32 5.63 4.36
N HIS A 82 4.56 4.69 4.88
CA HIS A 82 3.26 4.99 5.46
C HIS A 82 3.45 5.93 6.65
N HIS A 83 3.09 7.20 6.50
CA HIS A 83 3.48 8.26 7.45
C HIS A 83 2.77 8.20 8.81
N ASP A 84 1.83 7.29 8.98
CA ASP A 84 1.12 7.06 10.25
C ASP A 84 1.70 5.87 11.04
N ILE A 85 2.72 5.19 10.52
CA ILE A 85 3.33 4.00 11.12
C ILE A 85 4.82 4.28 11.35
N TYR A 86 5.22 4.36 12.61
CA TYR A 86 6.59 4.61 13.04
C TYR A 86 7.19 3.46 13.83
N SER A 87 6.37 2.49 14.23
CA SER A 87 6.79 1.32 15.01
C SER A 87 5.94 0.10 14.66
N ILE A 88 6.34 -1.08 15.15
CA ILE A 88 5.55 -2.31 15.04
C ILE A 88 4.25 -2.19 15.86
N GLU A 89 4.29 -1.47 16.96
CA GLU A 89 3.12 -1.21 17.81
C GLU A 89 2.07 -0.36 17.08
N ASP A 90 2.49 0.67 16.35
CA ASP A 90 1.59 1.47 15.51
C ASP A 90 0.96 0.60 14.41
N LEU A 91 1.74 -0.29 13.81
CA LEU A 91 1.25 -1.23 12.81
C LEU A 91 0.23 -2.20 13.43
N ALA A 92 0.52 -2.75 14.62
CA ALA A 92 -0.38 -3.64 15.33
C ALA A 92 -1.71 -2.94 15.67
N GLN A 93 -1.65 -1.68 16.09
CA GLN A 93 -2.85 -0.88 16.35
C GLN A 93 -3.66 -0.68 15.06
N LEU A 94 -3.02 -0.35 13.94
CA LEU A 94 -3.72 -0.20 12.67
C LEU A 94 -4.37 -1.51 12.21
N ILE A 95 -3.67 -2.65 12.35
CA ILE A 95 -4.22 -3.98 12.04
C ILE A 95 -5.45 -4.25 12.90
N PHE A 96 -5.36 -3.97 14.20
CA PHE A 96 -6.49 -4.12 15.13
C PHE A 96 -7.68 -3.27 14.69
N ASP A 97 -7.47 -1.98 14.40
CA ASP A 97 -8.52 -1.05 13.98
C ASP A 97 -9.20 -1.51 12.69
N LEU A 98 -8.42 -1.99 11.71
CA LEU A 98 -8.96 -2.52 10.47
C LEU A 98 -9.82 -3.77 10.69
N LYS A 99 -9.43 -4.64 11.60
CA LYS A 99 -10.22 -5.82 12.02
C LYS A 99 -11.51 -5.43 12.74
N GLN A 100 -11.53 -4.30 13.48
CA GLN A 100 -12.77 -3.79 14.07
C GLN A 100 -13.74 -3.28 13.00
N VAL A 101 -13.24 -2.65 11.94
CA VAL A 101 -14.07 -2.15 10.84
C VAL A 101 -14.57 -3.30 9.94
N ASN A 102 -13.71 -4.29 9.66
CA ASN A 102 -14.06 -5.45 8.83
C ASN A 102 -13.39 -6.72 9.38
N SER A 103 -14.06 -7.36 10.32
CA SER A 103 -13.58 -8.57 11.00
C SER A 103 -13.43 -9.81 10.10
N LYS A 104 -14.08 -9.79 8.93
CA LYS A 104 -14.03 -10.90 7.96
C LYS A 104 -12.86 -10.80 6.98
N ALA A 105 -12.34 -9.60 6.77
CA ALA A 105 -11.26 -9.38 5.84
C ALA A 105 -9.91 -9.88 6.43
N LEU A 106 -9.08 -10.47 5.56
CA LEU A 106 -7.68 -10.69 5.88
C LEU A 106 -6.93 -9.37 5.84
N VAL A 107 -6.01 -9.15 6.77
CA VAL A 107 -5.13 -7.98 6.77
C VAL A 107 -3.75 -8.40 6.28
N SER A 108 -3.40 -7.89 5.11
CA SER A 108 -2.09 -8.08 4.48
C SER A 108 -1.20 -6.87 4.73
N VAL A 109 0.08 -7.10 4.97
CA VAL A 109 1.09 -6.02 5.02
C VAL A 109 2.04 -6.19 3.85
N LYS A 110 2.13 -5.17 2.99
CA LYS A 110 3.03 -5.16 1.84
C LYS A 110 4.33 -4.47 2.20
N LEU A 111 5.40 -5.26 2.21
CA LEU A 111 6.79 -4.84 2.41
C LEU A 111 7.52 -4.73 1.07
N VAL A 112 8.67 -4.11 1.08
CA VAL A 112 9.56 -3.98 -0.07
C VAL A 112 10.74 -4.92 0.08
N SER A 113 11.12 -5.56 -1.02
CA SER A 113 12.34 -6.37 -1.10
C SER A 113 13.57 -5.48 -1.01
N GLU A 114 14.13 -5.40 0.17
CA GLU A 114 15.38 -4.69 0.47
C GLU A 114 16.09 -5.40 1.62
N PRO A 115 17.41 -5.24 1.76
CA PRO A 115 18.17 -5.89 2.84
C PRO A 115 17.58 -5.57 4.23
N GLY A 116 17.37 -6.60 5.04
CA GLY A 116 16.77 -6.48 6.38
C GLY A 116 15.25 -6.67 6.40
N VAL A 117 14.60 -6.92 5.25
CA VAL A 117 13.15 -7.15 5.19
C VAL A 117 12.71 -8.35 6.04
N GLY A 118 13.56 -9.33 6.26
CA GLY A 118 13.29 -10.47 7.13
C GLY A 118 13.01 -10.07 8.56
N THR A 119 13.82 -9.16 9.12
CA THR A 119 13.59 -8.62 10.46
C THR A 119 12.26 -7.87 10.54
N ILE A 120 11.95 -7.08 9.51
CA ILE A 120 10.69 -6.35 9.42
C ILE A 120 9.52 -7.35 9.33
N ALA A 121 9.65 -8.40 8.52
CA ALA A 121 8.63 -9.44 8.39
C ALA A 121 8.33 -10.13 9.73
N SER A 122 9.35 -10.44 10.52
CA SER A 122 9.18 -11.00 11.86
C SER A 122 8.40 -10.06 12.79
N GLY A 123 8.67 -8.74 12.72
CA GLY A 123 7.90 -7.74 13.44
C GLY A 123 6.45 -7.68 12.97
N VAL A 124 6.20 -7.74 11.66
CA VAL A 124 4.86 -7.74 11.06
C VAL A 124 4.06 -8.99 11.48
N ALA A 125 4.71 -10.14 11.53
CA ALA A 125 4.08 -11.38 12.04
C ALA A 125 3.67 -11.23 13.52
N LYS A 126 4.53 -10.64 14.35
CA LYS A 126 4.22 -10.33 15.75
C LYS A 126 3.08 -9.31 15.91
N ALA A 127 2.89 -8.44 14.93
CA ALA A 127 1.79 -7.47 14.89
C ALA A 127 0.45 -8.10 14.44
N TYR A 128 0.40 -9.43 14.30
CA TYR A 128 -0.80 -10.20 13.93
C TYR A 128 -1.34 -9.93 12.53
N ALA A 129 -0.49 -9.61 11.56
CA ALA A 129 -0.88 -9.62 10.16
C ALA A 129 -1.25 -11.05 9.71
N ASP A 130 -2.32 -11.19 8.92
CA ASP A 130 -2.73 -12.50 8.38
C ASP A 130 -1.86 -12.91 7.19
N LEU A 131 -1.28 -11.95 6.47
CA LEU A 131 -0.51 -12.17 5.26
C LEU A 131 0.60 -11.11 5.12
N ILE A 132 1.78 -11.54 4.71
CA ILE A 132 2.89 -10.66 4.35
C ILE A 132 3.12 -10.78 2.85
N THR A 133 3.12 -9.62 2.16
CA THR A 133 3.39 -9.54 0.72
C THR A 133 4.72 -8.86 0.50
N ILE A 134 5.61 -9.47 -0.27
CA ILE A 134 6.90 -8.87 -0.66
C ILE A 134 6.78 -8.31 -2.07
N SER A 135 7.07 -7.01 -2.23
CA SER A 135 7.06 -6.29 -3.50
C SER A 135 8.47 -6.06 -4.00
N GLY A 136 8.72 -6.39 -5.24
CA GLY A 136 10.00 -6.14 -5.91
C GLY A 136 10.04 -4.81 -6.68
N HIS A 137 11.12 -4.63 -7.45
CA HIS A 137 11.41 -3.42 -8.25
C HIS A 137 10.34 -3.08 -9.30
N ASP A 138 9.49 -4.00 -9.67
CA ASP A 138 8.37 -3.82 -10.59
C ASP A 138 7.14 -3.17 -9.94
N GLY A 139 7.11 -3.08 -8.61
CA GLY A 139 6.00 -2.53 -7.85
C GLY A 139 6.01 -0.99 -7.79
N GLY A 140 4.98 -0.33 -8.34
CA GLY A 140 4.82 1.12 -8.26
C GLY A 140 5.47 1.92 -9.41
N THR A 141 5.82 1.28 -10.51
CA THR A 141 6.46 1.91 -11.68
C THR A 141 5.62 2.98 -12.37
N GLY A 142 4.29 2.90 -12.30
CA GLY A 142 3.37 3.83 -12.97
C GLY A 142 3.44 5.29 -12.50
N ALA A 143 4.09 5.57 -11.39
CA ALA A 143 4.27 6.90 -10.82
C ALA A 143 5.70 7.10 -10.28
N SER A 144 6.69 6.49 -10.93
CA SER A 144 8.10 6.57 -10.55
C SER A 144 8.92 7.24 -11.64
N PRO A 145 9.97 8.01 -11.29
CA PRO A 145 10.94 8.51 -12.24
C PRO A 145 11.63 7.37 -12.99
N LEU A 146 12.02 7.60 -14.24
CA LEU A 146 12.68 6.59 -15.07
C LEU A 146 14.02 6.11 -14.46
N THR A 147 14.72 7.01 -13.78
CA THR A 147 15.96 6.70 -13.06
C THR A 147 15.72 5.68 -11.94
N SER A 148 14.65 5.85 -11.14
CA SER A 148 14.28 4.91 -10.09
C SER A 148 13.90 3.55 -10.68
N ILE A 149 13.09 3.52 -11.74
CA ILE A 149 12.68 2.28 -12.41
C ILE A 149 13.90 1.48 -12.93
N ARG A 150 14.92 2.18 -13.41
CA ARG A 150 16.11 1.54 -14.01
C ARG A 150 17.15 1.08 -12.97
N TYR A 151 17.28 1.79 -11.86
CA TYR A 151 18.46 1.66 -10.99
C TYR A 151 18.13 1.45 -9.52
N ALA A 152 16.87 1.62 -9.10
CA ALA A 152 16.46 1.39 -7.71
C ALA A 152 15.63 0.09 -7.59
N GLY A 153 15.56 -0.42 -6.37
CA GLY A 153 14.77 -1.62 -6.07
C GLY A 153 15.50 -2.94 -6.31
N SER A 154 14.99 -3.97 -5.68
CA SER A 154 15.53 -5.34 -5.72
C SER A 154 14.49 -6.32 -6.25
N PRO A 155 14.91 -7.46 -6.79
CA PRO A 155 14.00 -8.56 -7.15
C PRO A 155 13.22 -9.03 -5.91
N TRP A 156 11.94 -9.35 -6.06
CA TRP A 156 11.10 -9.82 -4.95
C TRP A 156 11.56 -11.15 -4.37
N GLU A 157 12.21 -12.00 -5.19
CA GLU A 157 12.70 -13.32 -4.80
C GLU A 157 13.70 -13.25 -3.65
N LEU A 158 14.59 -12.25 -3.67
CA LEU A 158 15.57 -12.05 -2.61
C LEU A 158 14.89 -11.70 -1.28
N GLY A 159 13.97 -10.75 -1.31
CA GLY A 159 13.23 -10.34 -0.10
C GLY A 159 12.31 -11.43 0.41
N LEU A 160 11.69 -12.22 -0.48
CA LEU A 160 10.85 -13.33 -0.08
C LEU A 160 11.68 -14.42 0.61
N SER A 161 12.83 -14.76 0.05
CA SER A 161 13.74 -15.75 0.64
C SER A 161 14.21 -15.33 2.03
N GLU A 162 14.63 -14.07 2.18
CA GLU A 162 15.06 -13.51 3.47
C GLU A 162 13.91 -13.51 4.49
N ALA A 163 12.71 -13.05 4.08
CA ALA A 163 11.54 -13.04 4.95
C ALA A 163 11.15 -14.45 5.41
N HIS A 164 11.14 -15.42 4.47
CA HIS A 164 10.79 -16.81 4.78
C HIS A 164 11.76 -17.46 5.76
N GLN A 165 13.07 -17.15 5.65
CA GLN A 165 14.07 -17.68 6.59
C GLN A 165 14.02 -17.04 7.97
N SER A 166 13.40 -15.87 8.09
CA SER A 166 13.29 -15.11 9.34
C SER A 166 11.99 -15.40 10.12
N LEU A 167 11.01 -16.00 9.47
CA LEU A 167 9.71 -16.40 10.05
C LEU A 167 9.74 -17.85 10.55
#